data_38a8f2c316e6f7f07fa50846d49fe575
#
_entry.id   38a8f2c316e6f7f07fa50846d49fe575
#
_cell.length_a   1.000
_cell.length_b   1.000
_cell.length_c   1.000
_cell.angle_alpha   90.00
_cell.angle_beta   90.00
_cell.angle_gamma   90.00
#
_symmetry.space_group_name_H-M   'P 1'
#
loop_
_entity.id
_entity.type
_entity.pdbx_description
1 polymer ?
#
loop_
_entity_poly.entity_id
_entity_poly.type
_entity_poly.pdbx_seq_one_letter_code
_entity_poly.pdbx_strand_id
1 'polypeptide(L)'
;KAGYRNFDTAEGYMNEKDLGEGIKRAVHDLGVKREELFVSTKVWNSHRGYDKTLRAFDESMKKLGLEYLDLYLIHWPAVARWHDDWREINRSTWRAFEQLYREGRVKAIGVSNFLAHHVRALTEDGDIKPMVNQIE
;
A
#
# COMPACT_ATOMS: atom_id res chain seq x y z
N LYS A 1 -12.86 15.47 -14.58
CA LYS A 1 -12.91 16.77 -15.31
C LYS A 1 -11.66 17.62 -15.04
N ALA A 2 -11.11 17.63 -13.80
CA ALA A 2 -9.91 18.40 -13.42
C ALA A 2 -8.57 17.83 -13.95
N GLY A 3 -8.56 16.66 -14.55
CA GLY A 3 -7.39 16.06 -15.16
C GLY A 3 -6.46 15.27 -14.23
N TYR A 4 -6.78 15.12 -12.95
CA TYR A 4 -5.99 14.29 -12.03
C TYR A 4 -5.97 12.83 -12.50
N ARG A 5 -4.79 12.20 -12.39
CA ARG A 5 -4.56 10.80 -12.75
C ARG A 5 -3.89 10.01 -11.63
N ASN A 6 -3.34 10.68 -10.63
CA ASN A 6 -2.71 10.06 -9.46
C ASN A 6 -3.60 10.29 -8.23
N PHE A 7 -3.96 9.20 -7.56
CA PHE A 7 -4.83 9.18 -6.38
C PHE A 7 -4.16 8.41 -5.27
N ASP A 8 -3.84 9.11 -4.20
CA ASP A 8 -3.25 8.54 -3.00
C ASP A 8 -4.28 8.50 -1.87
N THR A 9 -4.47 7.32 -1.29
CA THR A 9 -5.31 7.11 -0.11
C THR A 9 -4.62 6.21 0.89
N ALA A 10 -5.32 5.82 1.93
CA ALA A 10 -4.88 4.86 2.92
C ALA A 10 -6.07 4.22 3.62
N GLU A 11 -5.89 3.00 4.11
CA GLU A 11 -6.88 2.33 4.96
C GLU A 11 -7.32 3.23 6.13
N GLY A 12 -6.35 3.91 6.78
CA GLY A 12 -6.59 4.80 7.91
C GLY A 12 -7.37 6.09 7.56
N TYR A 13 -7.50 6.45 6.29
CA TYR A 13 -8.27 7.65 5.89
C TYR A 13 -9.78 7.37 5.79
N MET A 14 -10.18 6.10 5.81
CA MET A 14 -11.58 5.65 5.78
C MET A 14 -12.39 6.13 4.57
N ASN A 15 -11.72 6.49 3.46
CA ASN A 15 -12.32 7.01 2.24
C ASN A 15 -12.04 6.16 0.99
N GLU A 16 -11.48 4.95 1.15
CA GLU A 16 -11.16 4.06 0.02
C GLU A 16 -12.39 3.74 -0.84
N LYS A 17 -13.56 3.56 -0.20
CA LYS A 17 -14.83 3.30 -0.91
C LYS A 17 -15.23 4.49 -1.79
N ASP A 18 -15.17 5.70 -1.25
CA ASP A 18 -15.56 6.92 -1.99
C ASP A 18 -14.61 7.16 -3.17
N LEU A 19 -13.30 6.91 -2.96
CA LEU A 19 -12.32 6.95 -4.04
C LEU A 19 -12.64 5.89 -5.12
N GLY A 20 -12.94 4.66 -4.72
CA GLY A 20 -13.31 3.59 -5.64
C GLY A 20 -14.52 3.93 -6.51
N GLU A 21 -15.55 4.50 -5.91
CA GLU A 21 -16.72 4.98 -6.64
C GLU A 21 -16.39 6.14 -7.59
N GLY A 22 -15.50 7.04 -7.18
CA GLY A 22 -14.99 8.13 -8.03
C GLY A 22 -14.24 7.60 -9.25
N ILE A 23 -13.37 6.59 -9.06
CA ILE A 23 -12.63 5.92 -10.12
C ILE A 23 -13.60 5.20 -11.07
N LYS A 24 -14.57 4.46 -10.54
CA LYS A 24 -15.59 3.77 -11.33
C LYS A 24 -16.34 4.73 -12.25
N ARG A 25 -16.75 5.88 -11.71
CA ARG A 25 -17.41 6.94 -12.52
C ARG A 25 -16.45 7.51 -13.57
N ALA A 26 -15.18 7.74 -13.24
CA ALA A 26 -14.21 8.26 -14.21
C ALA A 26 -14.03 7.29 -15.38
N VAL A 27 -13.98 6.00 -15.11
CA VAL A 27 -13.87 4.97 -16.15
C VAL A 27 -15.16 4.85 -16.96
N HIS A 28 -16.31 4.77 -16.29
CA HIS A 28 -17.59 4.48 -16.94
C HIS A 28 -18.19 5.69 -17.67
N ASP A 29 -18.17 6.86 -17.01
CA ASP A 29 -18.92 8.04 -17.48
C ASP A 29 -18.04 9.00 -18.30
N LEU A 30 -16.71 8.99 -18.05
CA LEU A 30 -15.77 9.92 -18.70
C LEU A 30 -14.82 9.22 -19.67
N GLY A 31 -14.91 7.89 -19.82
CA GLY A 31 -14.09 7.11 -20.75
C GLY A 31 -12.60 7.06 -20.39
N VAL A 32 -12.24 7.37 -19.15
CA VAL A 32 -10.84 7.27 -18.68
C VAL A 32 -10.49 5.80 -18.53
N LYS A 33 -9.38 5.35 -19.09
CA LYS A 33 -8.95 3.97 -18.96
C LYS A 33 -8.31 3.75 -17.59
N ARG A 34 -8.49 2.56 -16.97
CA ARG A 34 -7.90 2.23 -15.65
C ARG A 34 -6.37 2.36 -15.67
N GLU A 35 -5.74 1.98 -16.74
CA GLU A 35 -4.27 2.06 -16.93
C GLU A 35 -3.74 3.50 -17.06
N GLU A 36 -4.61 4.49 -17.27
CA GLU A 36 -4.24 5.90 -17.23
C GLU A 36 -4.26 6.47 -15.81
N LEU A 37 -4.74 5.70 -14.84
CA LEU A 37 -4.84 6.10 -13.45
C LEU A 37 -3.76 5.42 -12.63
N PHE A 38 -3.12 6.17 -11.75
CA PHE A 38 -2.22 5.67 -10.72
C PHE A 38 -2.94 5.72 -9.37
N VAL A 39 -3.14 4.57 -8.73
CA VAL A 39 -3.87 4.47 -7.47
C VAL A 39 -2.99 3.82 -6.43
N SER A 40 -2.80 4.51 -5.31
CA SER A 40 -2.07 4.01 -4.15
C SER A 40 -2.94 3.97 -2.90
N THR A 41 -2.70 2.97 -2.06
CA THR A 41 -3.22 2.91 -0.70
C THR A 41 -2.17 2.34 0.26
N LYS A 42 -2.47 2.34 1.55
CA LYS A 42 -1.51 2.03 2.62
C LYS A 42 -2.16 1.13 3.67
N VAL A 43 -1.45 0.10 4.10
CA VAL A 43 -1.88 -0.72 5.23
C VAL A 43 -1.75 0.06 6.54
N TRP A 44 -2.78 -0.02 7.38
CA TRP A 44 -2.76 0.66 8.67
C TRP A 44 -1.98 -0.11 9.75
N ASN A 45 -1.59 0.60 10.78
CA ASN A 45 -0.70 0.10 11.84
C ASN A 45 -1.24 -1.12 12.61
N SER A 46 -2.55 -1.25 12.77
CA SER A 46 -3.18 -2.41 13.43
C SER A 46 -3.14 -3.70 12.62
N HIS A 47 -2.86 -3.60 11.31
CA HIS A 47 -2.85 -4.72 10.37
C HIS A 47 -1.45 -5.13 9.91
N ARG A 48 -0.44 -4.86 10.75
CA ARG A 48 0.94 -5.34 10.54
C ARG A 48 1.05 -6.85 10.75
N GLY A 49 2.05 -7.44 10.11
CA GLY A 49 2.28 -8.89 10.09
C GLY A 49 1.68 -9.53 8.84
N TYR A 50 2.23 -10.66 8.42
CA TYR A 50 1.97 -11.29 7.13
C TYR A 50 0.48 -11.51 6.86
N ASP A 51 -0.21 -12.31 7.68
CA ASP A 51 -1.62 -12.66 7.44
C ASP A 51 -2.57 -11.48 7.58
N LYS A 52 -2.30 -10.59 8.55
CA LYS A 52 -3.13 -9.40 8.74
C LYS A 52 -3.02 -8.45 7.55
N THR A 53 -1.81 -8.30 7.01
CA THR A 53 -1.55 -7.44 5.85
C THR A 53 -2.26 -7.97 4.60
N LEU A 54 -2.21 -9.29 4.35
CA LEU A 54 -2.93 -9.89 3.21
C LEU A 54 -4.44 -9.66 3.32
N ARG A 55 -5.02 -9.89 4.49
CA ARG A 55 -6.45 -9.61 4.72
C ARG A 55 -6.81 -8.14 4.57
N ALA A 56 -5.99 -7.23 5.10
CA ALA A 56 -6.20 -5.79 4.96
C ALA A 56 -6.13 -5.36 3.49
N PHE A 57 -5.21 -5.93 2.72
CA PHE A 57 -5.13 -5.69 1.28
C PHE A 57 -6.42 -6.13 0.56
N ASP A 58 -6.93 -7.33 0.84
CA ASP A 58 -8.17 -7.81 0.26
C ASP A 58 -9.37 -6.90 0.58
N GLU A 59 -9.47 -6.42 1.81
CA GLU A 59 -10.50 -5.46 2.21
C GLU A 59 -10.36 -4.10 1.51
N SER A 60 -9.14 -3.60 1.37
CA SER A 60 -8.87 -2.36 0.61
C SER A 60 -9.27 -2.51 -0.85
N MET A 61 -8.89 -3.62 -1.49
CA MET A 61 -9.26 -3.91 -2.89
C MET A 61 -10.77 -3.99 -3.09
N LYS A 62 -11.48 -4.60 -2.15
CA LYS A 62 -12.94 -4.67 -2.15
C LYS A 62 -13.59 -3.29 -2.02
N LYS A 63 -13.08 -2.44 -1.12
CA LYS A 63 -13.56 -1.05 -0.95
C LYS A 63 -13.30 -0.21 -2.20
N LEU A 64 -12.10 -0.30 -2.76
CA LEU A 64 -11.71 0.42 -3.97
C LEU A 64 -12.40 -0.11 -5.24
N GLY A 65 -12.86 -1.37 -5.23
CA GLY A 65 -13.46 -1.99 -6.40
C GLY A 65 -12.49 -2.16 -7.56
N LEU A 66 -11.21 -2.42 -7.26
CA LEU A 66 -10.13 -2.54 -8.23
C LEU A 66 -9.59 -3.98 -8.30
N GLU A 67 -9.05 -4.36 -9.45
CA GLU A 67 -8.39 -5.66 -9.66
C GLU A 67 -6.92 -5.62 -9.25
N TYR A 68 -6.26 -4.47 -9.36
CA TYR A 68 -4.87 -4.25 -8.99
C TYR A 68 -4.65 -2.83 -8.44
N LEU A 69 -3.57 -2.66 -7.67
CA LEU A 69 -3.05 -1.36 -7.28
C LEU A 69 -1.79 -1.01 -8.08
N ASP A 70 -1.55 0.27 -8.29
CA ASP A 70 -0.29 0.75 -8.85
C ASP A 70 0.81 0.81 -7.78
N LEU A 71 0.45 1.17 -6.53
CA LEU A 71 1.38 1.22 -5.40
C LEU A 71 0.69 0.84 -4.09
N TYR A 72 1.33 -0.03 -3.29
CA TYR A 72 0.92 -0.34 -1.93
C TYR A 72 2.02 0.00 -0.94
N LEU A 73 1.68 0.69 0.14
CA LEU A 73 2.64 1.20 1.11
C LEU A 73 2.36 0.67 2.53
N ILE A 74 3.43 0.43 3.29
CA ILE A 74 3.33 0.37 4.76
C ILE A 74 3.21 1.81 5.25
N HIS A 75 2.11 2.16 5.92
CA HIS A 75 1.80 3.55 6.29
C HIS A 75 2.81 4.14 7.29
N TRP A 76 3.17 3.36 8.32
CA TRP A 76 4.18 3.69 9.31
C TRP A 76 4.99 2.46 9.70
N PRO A 77 6.27 2.59 10.01
CA PRO A 77 7.04 1.46 10.53
C PRO A 77 6.54 1.05 11.92
N ALA A 78 6.68 -0.22 12.27
CA ALA A 78 6.82 -0.60 13.66
C ALA A 78 8.13 -0.04 14.17
N VAL A 79 8.15 0.56 15.35
CA VAL A 79 9.32 1.24 15.90
C VAL A 79 9.70 0.68 17.27
N ALA A 80 10.99 0.70 17.60
CA ALA A 80 11.53 0.17 18.85
C ALA A 80 10.89 0.76 20.11
N ARG A 81 10.42 2.01 20.06
CA ARG A 81 9.72 2.66 21.18
C ARG A 81 8.44 1.94 21.63
N TRP A 82 7.76 1.25 20.69
CA TRP A 82 6.47 0.62 20.93
C TRP A 82 6.50 -0.90 20.81
N HIS A 83 7.57 -1.45 20.19
CA HIS A 83 7.69 -2.86 19.84
C HIS A 83 9.14 -3.30 19.93
N ASP A 84 9.46 -4.15 20.91
CA ASP A 84 10.82 -4.72 21.03
C ASP A 84 11.19 -5.54 19.79
N ASP A 85 10.20 -6.15 19.14
CA ASP A 85 10.32 -6.99 17.95
C ASP A 85 10.02 -6.22 16.64
N TRP A 86 10.21 -4.92 16.62
CA TRP A 86 9.86 -4.03 15.48
C TRP A 86 10.44 -4.49 14.13
N ARG A 87 11.65 -5.05 14.14
CA ARG A 87 12.28 -5.56 12.91
C ARG A 87 11.49 -6.72 12.32
N GLU A 88 11.12 -7.69 13.15
CA GLU A 88 10.34 -8.84 12.71
C GLU A 88 8.93 -8.45 12.28
N ILE A 89 8.29 -7.52 12.97
CA ILE A 89 6.96 -7.00 12.58
C ILE A 89 7.04 -6.36 11.18
N ASN A 90 8.01 -5.47 10.95
CA ASN A 90 8.18 -4.82 9.65
C ASN A 90 8.52 -5.84 8.56
N ARG A 91 9.41 -6.79 8.85
CA ARG A 91 9.78 -7.86 7.92
C ARG A 91 8.60 -8.76 7.57
N SER A 92 7.84 -9.20 8.57
CA SER A 92 6.65 -10.03 8.37
C SER A 92 5.61 -9.33 7.51
N THR A 93 5.40 -8.03 7.73
CA THR A 93 4.55 -7.18 6.88
C THR A 93 5.11 -7.10 5.46
N TRP A 94 6.42 -6.89 5.32
CA TRP A 94 7.08 -6.77 4.02
C TRP A 94 6.99 -8.04 3.18
N ARG A 95 7.10 -9.23 3.79
CA ARG A 95 6.90 -10.51 3.10
C ARG A 95 5.52 -10.62 2.43
N ALA A 96 4.48 -10.08 3.06
CA ALA A 96 3.15 -10.01 2.44
C ALA A 96 3.14 -9.08 1.21
N PHE A 97 3.83 -7.95 1.28
CA PHE A 97 3.99 -7.02 0.15
C PHE A 97 4.73 -7.67 -1.02
N GLU A 98 5.83 -8.37 -0.74
CA GLU A 98 6.59 -9.11 -1.75
C GLU A 98 5.75 -10.18 -2.44
N GLN A 99 4.91 -10.89 -1.68
CA GLN A 99 3.97 -11.86 -2.26
C GLN A 99 2.96 -11.19 -3.19
N LEU A 100 2.28 -10.12 -2.74
CA LEU A 100 1.32 -9.37 -3.55
C LEU A 100 1.94 -8.85 -4.84
N TYR A 101 3.19 -8.40 -4.77
CA TYR A 101 3.94 -7.96 -5.95
C TYR A 101 4.25 -9.12 -6.90
N ARG A 102 4.73 -10.27 -6.40
CA ARG A 102 5.00 -11.47 -7.22
C ARG A 102 3.74 -12.04 -7.87
N GLU A 103 2.58 -11.92 -7.20
CA GLU A 103 1.28 -12.30 -7.73
C GLU A 103 0.71 -11.31 -8.76
N GLY A 104 1.37 -10.18 -8.98
CA GLY A 104 0.90 -9.13 -9.89
C GLY A 104 -0.32 -8.35 -9.38
N ARG A 105 -0.66 -8.48 -8.10
CA ARG A 105 -1.79 -7.77 -7.48
C ARG A 105 -1.46 -6.30 -7.20
N VAL A 106 -0.18 -5.98 -7.08
CA VAL A 106 0.33 -4.62 -7.00
C VAL A 106 1.49 -4.45 -8.00
N LYS A 107 1.59 -3.29 -8.64
CA LYS A 107 2.66 -2.99 -9.60
C LYS A 107 3.94 -2.48 -8.95
N ALA A 108 3.82 -1.86 -7.78
CA ALA A 108 4.95 -1.37 -6.99
C ALA A 108 4.63 -1.48 -5.50
N ILE A 109 5.68 -1.71 -4.71
CA ILE A 109 5.59 -1.80 -3.26
C ILE A 109 6.57 -0.84 -2.60
N GLY A 110 6.16 -0.26 -1.49
CA GLY A 110 6.97 0.72 -0.79
C GLY A 110 6.57 0.91 0.66
N VAL A 111 7.14 1.94 1.24
CA VAL A 111 6.96 2.29 2.64
C VAL A 111 6.61 3.77 2.77
N SER A 112 6.12 4.17 3.93
CA SER A 112 5.88 5.55 4.26
C SER A 112 6.39 5.86 5.67
N ASN A 113 6.98 7.04 5.85
CA ASN A 113 7.52 7.51 7.12
C ASN A 113 8.64 6.64 7.71
N PHE A 114 9.32 5.86 6.89
CA PHE A 114 10.45 5.04 7.31
C PHE A 114 11.72 5.88 7.40
N LEU A 115 12.41 5.81 8.52
CA LEU A 115 13.74 6.37 8.69
C LEU A 115 14.80 5.44 8.07
N ALA A 116 16.01 5.94 7.87
CA ALA A 116 17.08 5.21 7.21
C ALA A 116 17.35 3.82 7.83
N HIS A 117 17.31 3.70 9.16
CA HIS A 117 17.55 2.42 9.83
C HIS A 117 16.38 1.43 9.62
N HIS A 118 15.13 1.91 9.50
CA HIS A 118 13.99 1.07 9.16
C HIS A 118 14.11 0.51 7.74
N VAL A 119 14.43 1.38 6.77
CA VAL A 119 14.63 0.97 5.36
C VAL A 119 15.78 -0.03 5.26
N ARG A 120 16.91 0.24 5.93
CA ARG A 120 18.08 -0.65 5.94
C ARG A 120 17.70 -2.05 6.43
N ALA A 121 16.98 -2.15 7.55
CA ALA A 121 16.53 -3.43 8.08
C ALA A 121 15.68 -4.22 7.08
N LEU A 122 14.77 -3.56 6.34
CA LEU A 122 14.00 -4.23 5.28
C LEU A 122 14.87 -4.67 4.10
N THR A 123 15.85 -3.84 3.70
CA THR A 123 16.70 -4.14 2.53
C THR A 123 17.75 -5.21 2.81
N GLU A 124 18.14 -5.40 4.08
CA GLU A 124 19.06 -6.48 4.50
C GLU A 124 18.35 -7.83 4.49
N ASP A 125 17.08 -7.86 4.85
CA ASP A 125 16.31 -9.07 5.12
C ASP A 125 15.30 -9.42 4.02
N GLY A 126 14.94 -8.48 3.14
CA GLY A 126 13.93 -8.65 2.09
C GLY A 126 14.53 -9.00 0.73
N ASP A 127 13.81 -9.78 -0.06
CA ASP A 127 14.20 -10.11 -1.44
C ASP A 127 13.98 -8.93 -2.39
N ILE A 128 12.92 -8.15 -2.15
CA ILE A 128 12.55 -7.00 -2.96
C ILE A 128 12.74 -5.72 -2.13
N LYS A 129 13.48 -4.76 -2.67
CA LYS A 129 13.70 -3.49 -2.00
C LYS A 129 12.47 -2.59 -2.12
N PRO A 130 12.15 -1.78 -1.09
CA PRO A 130 11.15 -0.73 -1.23
C PRO A 130 11.45 0.18 -2.42
N MET A 131 10.46 0.36 -3.31
CA MET A 131 10.60 1.19 -4.50
C MET A 131 10.34 2.67 -4.21
N VAL A 132 9.57 2.94 -3.15
CA VAL A 132 9.16 4.28 -2.71
C VAL A 132 9.25 4.36 -1.19
N ASN A 133 9.67 5.50 -0.69
CA ASN A 133 9.46 5.92 0.70
C ASN A 133 8.74 7.28 0.66
N GLN A 134 7.44 7.28 0.94
CA GLN A 134 6.64 8.50 1.00
C GLN A 134 6.81 9.15 2.38
N ILE A 135 7.38 10.33 2.41
CA ILE A 135 7.64 11.09 3.65
C ILE A 135 6.81 12.37 3.66
N GLU A 136 6.42 12.80 4.85
CA GLU A 136 5.75 14.06 5.12
C GLU A 136 6.74 15.23 5.22
#